data_9c64546447bacc1f6b5c290c8c6ff0b6
#
_entry.id   9c64546447bacc1f6b5c290c8c6ff0b6
#
_cell.length_a   1.000
_cell.length_b   1.000
_cell.length_c   1.000
_cell.angle_alpha   90.00
_cell.angle_beta   90.00
_cell.angle_gamma   90.00
#
_symmetry.space_group_name_H-M   'P 1'
#
loop_
_entity.id
_entity.type
_entity.pdbx_description
1 polymer ?
#
loop_
_entity_poly.entity_id
_entity_poly.type
_entity_poly.pdbx_seq_one_letter_code
_entity_poly.pdbx_strand_id
1 'polypeptide(L)'
;MRNFVALLACAVSVLMTACQAEAPEPMSVVPAPRQLAWHEMEQYAFVHFTINTFTDKEWGYGDESPELFNPTDFDAEALVKVVKDANLKGLILTAKHHDGFCLWPSKYTEHSVKNSPYKDGKGDIVGEVAEACRKQGVKFGIYLSPWDRNHAGYGTDEYLTYYRNQLRELLTAYGPVFEMWFDGANGGDGYYGGAREMRVMESGYLYYDWPKVVDIIRELSPETVVWSSSLPDARWCSNERGVIDEHCWAMATPADMYPKGKDNIAVLKHGMEDGNRWAPAEADVSIRPGWFFHEYEQPKTPEQLFNIYLTSVGRGGTLLLNLAPDRRGRVPEQDVESLMAWRKMVDETFAEDLALEAKVVASSNRGCGYGAKNLIGADEKYWATEDGITTGDVELSWNEPRQIKYVVIQEHIALGQRVKEFVVEAQKNGSWSEVAKGTTVGYKRILPLAEAVTTDKVRVRFLDSRGPLTIARVAVY
;
A
#
# COMPACT_ATOMS: atom_id res chain seq x y z
N MET A 1 65.08 -1.42 -54.99
CA MET A 1 63.79 -1.91 -55.49
C MET A 1 63.21 -2.80 -54.41
N ARG A 2 62.30 -2.23 -53.64
CA ARG A 2 61.63 -2.94 -52.52
C ARG A 2 60.12 -2.82 -52.73
N ASN A 3 59.48 -3.95 -52.97
CA ASN A 3 58.04 -4.03 -53.15
C ASN A 3 57.39 -3.99 -51.79
N PHE A 4 56.51 -3.01 -51.55
CA PHE A 4 55.58 -2.98 -50.44
C PHE A 4 54.25 -3.62 -50.89
N VAL A 5 53.96 -4.77 -50.31
CA VAL A 5 52.63 -5.40 -50.38
C VAL A 5 51.80 -4.84 -49.22
N ALA A 6 50.77 -4.08 -49.51
CA ALA A 6 49.78 -3.61 -48.54
C ALA A 6 48.72 -4.70 -48.36
N LEU A 7 48.66 -5.36 -47.17
CA LEU A 7 47.53 -6.20 -46.75
C LEU A 7 46.42 -5.31 -46.26
N LEU A 8 45.31 -5.33 -47.01
CA LEU A 8 44.05 -4.71 -46.60
C LEU A 8 43.32 -5.72 -45.69
N ALA A 9 43.35 -5.51 -44.37
CA ALA A 9 42.56 -6.26 -43.41
C ALA A 9 41.14 -5.64 -43.35
N CYS A 10 40.17 -6.27 -44.02
CA CYS A 10 38.75 -5.96 -43.83
C CYS A 10 38.31 -6.49 -42.46
N ALA A 11 38.22 -5.61 -41.48
CA ALA A 11 37.53 -5.92 -40.23
C ALA A 11 36.00 -5.88 -40.47
N VAL A 12 35.40 -7.05 -40.59
CA VAL A 12 33.93 -7.20 -40.57
C VAL A 12 33.51 -7.10 -39.12
N SER A 13 33.14 -5.90 -38.73
CA SER A 13 32.42 -5.67 -37.45
C SER A 13 31.02 -6.23 -37.59
N VAL A 14 30.78 -7.43 -37.13
CA VAL A 14 29.43 -7.97 -36.95
C VAL A 14 28.81 -7.16 -35.77
N LEU A 15 28.05 -6.14 -36.10
CA LEU A 15 27.11 -5.55 -35.17
C LEU A 15 26.07 -6.63 -34.84
N MET A 16 26.23 -7.31 -33.71
CA MET A 16 25.15 -8.04 -33.09
C MET A 16 24.16 -6.97 -32.61
N THR A 17 23.23 -6.56 -33.45
CA THR A 17 22.00 -5.93 -33.02
C THR A 17 21.30 -6.99 -32.17
N ALA A 18 21.30 -6.78 -30.84
CA ALA A 18 20.49 -7.58 -29.95
C ALA A 18 19.03 -7.47 -30.47
N CYS A 19 18.49 -8.60 -30.90
CA CYS A 19 17.11 -8.69 -31.36
C CYS A 19 16.22 -8.56 -30.14
N GLN A 20 15.93 -7.31 -29.71
CA GLN A 20 14.95 -7.05 -28.68
C GLN A 20 13.64 -6.73 -29.39
N ALA A 21 12.59 -7.51 -29.10
CA ALA A 21 11.27 -7.21 -29.59
C ALA A 21 10.78 -5.90 -28.91
N GLU A 22 9.89 -5.19 -29.57
CA GLU A 22 9.28 -3.98 -29.02
C GLU A 22 8.39 -4.35 -27.82
N ALA A 23 8.40 -3.52 -26.77
CA ALA A 23 7.55 -3.71 -25.60
C ALA A 23 6.06 -3.63 -26.00
N PRO A 24 5.16 -4.34 -25.29
CA PRO A 24 3.73 -4.12 -25.45
C PRO A 24 3.37 -2.65 -25.15
N GLU A 25 2.46 -2.09 -25.93
CA GLU A 25 1.96 -0.74 -25.67
C GLU A 25 1.36 -0.64 -24.27
N PRO A 26 1.63 0.43 -23.51
CA PRO A 26 0.98 0.69 -22.24
C PRO A 26 -0.54 0.78 -22.41
N MET A 27 -1.28 0.37 -21.39
CA MET A 27 -2.72 0.64 -21.30
C MET A 27 -2.96 2.15 -21.16
N SER A 28 -4.20 2.60 -21.44
CA SER A 28 -4.58 4.01 -21.34
C SER A 28 -4.38 4.62 -19.93
N VAL A 29 -4.42 3.78 -18.92
CA VAL A 29 -4.18 4.16 -17.51
C VAL A 29 -3.07 3.29 -16.95
N VAL A 30 -2.00 3.93 -16.48
CA VAL A 30 -0.82 3.32 -15.88
C VAL A 30 -0.48 4.01 -14.56
N PRO A 31 0.21 3.34 -13.63
CA PRO A 31 0.68 3.95 -12.40
C PRO A 31 1.74 5.01 -12.66
N ALA A 32 1.71 6.10 -11.90
CA ALA A 32 2.82 7.02 -11.80
C ALA A 32 4.02 6.39 -11.06
N PRO A 33 5.28 6.89 -11.23
CA PRO A 33 6.44 6.34 -10.53
C PRO A 33 6.27 6.22 -9.01
N ARG A 34 5.67 7.23 -8.35
CA ARG A 34 5.36 7.18 -6.91
C ARG A 34 4.40 6.05 -6.54
N GLN A 35 3.46 5.71 -7.42
CA GLN A 35 2.50 4.63 -7.20
C GLN A 35 3.14 3.25 -7.41
N LEU A 36 4.10 3.12 -8.33
CA LEU A 36 4.92 1.91 -8.45
C LEU A 36 5.74 1.67 -7.18
N ALA A 37 6.46 2.68 -6.71
CA ALA A 37 7.23 2.61 -5.47
C ALA A 37 6.35 2.31 -4.24
N TRP A 38 5.11 2.78 -4.24
CA TRP A 38 4.12 2.49 -3.20
C TRP A 38 3.67 1.01 -3.25
N HIS A 39 3.39 0.46 -4.44
CA HIS A 39 3.06 -0.95 -4.59
C HIS A 39 4.18 -1.88 -4.10
N GLU A 40 5.44 -1.52 -4.35
CA GLU A 40 6.63 -2.27 -3.91
C GLU A 40 6.78 -2.34 -2.39
N MET A 41 6.17 -1.42 -1.66
CA MET A 41 6.15 -1.47 -0.20
C MET A 41 5.29 -2.63 0.32
N GLU A 42 4.19 -2.97 -0.35
CA GLU A 42 3.22 -4.02 -0.01
C GLU A 42 2.54 -3.84 1.35
N GLN A 43 3.31 -3.55 2.40
CA GLN A 43 2.82 -3.43 3.77
C GLN A 43 3.59 -2.38 4.57
N TYR A 44 2.86 -1.60 5.37
CA TYR A 44 3.41 -0.56 6.22
C TYR A 44 2.52 -0.33 7.44
N ALA A 45 3.08 0.34 8.45
CA ALA A 45 2.39 0.58 9.72
C ALA A 45 1.54 1.85 9.67
N PHE A 46 0.39 1.82 10.29
CA PHE A 46 -0.29 2.97 10.83
C PHE A 46 0.02 3.09 12.32
N VAL A 47 0.12 4.30 12.87
CA VAL A 47 0.33 4.49 14.30
C VAL A 47 -0.67 5.52 14.80
N HIS A 48 -1.70 5.04 15.50
CA HIS A 48 -2.66 5.89 16.21
C HIS A 48 -2.17 6.14 17.62
N PHE A 49 -1.60 7.31 17.83
CA PHE A 49 -1.08 7.75 19.12
C PHE A 49 -1.27 9.26 19.24
N THR A 50 -2.30 9.69 19.96
CA THR A 50 -2.61 11.10 20.23
C THR A 50 -3.11 11.27 21.67
N ILE A 51 -3.72 12.41 21.99
CA ILE A 51 -4.37 12.63 23.27
C ILE A 51 -5.49 11.60 23.56
N ASN A 52 -6.04 10.97 22.53
CA ASN A 52 -7.07 9.92 22.66
C ASN A 52 -6.56 8.70 23.43
N THR A 53 -5.29 8.33 23.29
CA THR A 53 -4.65 7.27 24.09
C THR A 53 -4.75 7.55 25.58
N PHE A 54 -4.69 8.82 26.01
CA PHE A 54 -4.72 9.23 27.41
C PHE A 54 -6.12 9.41 27.97
N THR A 55 -7.12 9.57 27.10
CA THR A 55 -8.53 9.75 27.47
C THR A 55 -9.37 8.51 27.29
N ASP A 56 -8.80 7.42 26.79
CA ASP A 56 -9.46 6.14 26.50
C ASP A 56 -10.64 6.30 25.53
N LYS A 57 -10.41 7.08 24.44
CA LYS A 57 -11.42 7.39 23.42
C LYS A 57 -10.89 7.09 22.03
N GLU A 58 -11.77 6.60 21.15
CA GLU A 58 -11.50 6.53 19.72
C GLU A 58 -11.56 7.93 19.07
N TRP A 59 -12.53 8.74 19.47
CA TRP A 59 -12.71 10.11 18.99
C TRP A 59 -12.81 11.09 20.17
N GLY A 60 -11.74 11.84 20.43
CA GLY A 60 -11.77 12.93 21.40
C GLY A 60 -12.78 14.01 20.99
N TYR A 61 -13.31 14.74 21.96
CA TYR A 61 -14.33 15.76 21.75
C TYR A 61 -13.77 17.10 21.25
N GLY A 62 -12.43 17.29 21.41
CA GLY A 62 -11.72 18.52 21.03
C GLY A 62 -11.56 19.53 22.18
N ASP A 63 -12.00 19.19 23.39
CA ASP A 63 -11.81 19.99 24.60
C ASP A 63 -10.84 19.35 25.60
N GLU A 64 -10.19 18.29 25.22
CA GLU A 64 -9.17 17.61 26.02
C GLU A 64 -8.01 18.57 26.31
N SER A 65 -7.64 18.72 27.61
CA SER A 65 -6.49 19.55 27.96
C SER A 65 -5.20 18.95 27.40
N PRO A 66 -4.34 19.73 26.73
CA PRO A 66 -3.00 19.28 26.33
C PRO A 66 -2.18 18.68 27.47
N GLU A 67 -2.44 19.07 28.72
CA GLU A 67 -1.78 18.54 29.91
C GLU A 67 -1.96 17.02 30.11
N LEU A 68 -3.01 16.43 29.49
CA LEU A 68 -3.24 14.98 29.53
C LEU A 68 -2.22 14.19 28.69
N PHE A 69 -1.65 14.81 27.68
CA PHE A 69 -0.67 14.15 26.82
C PHE A 69 0.71 14.13 27.47
N ASN A 70 1.02 13.02 28.15
CA ASN A 70 2.28 12.86 28.86
C ASN A 70 2.79 11.41 28.79
N PRO A 71 3.30 10.96 27.63
CA PRO A 71 3.92 9.63 27.53
C PRO A 71 5.16 9.54 28.40
N THR A 72 5.21 8.52 29.25
CA THR A 72 6.26 8.38 30.28
C THR A 72 7.54 7.70 29.79
N ASP A 73 7.46 7.01 28.63
CA ASP A 73 8.57 6.21 28.10
C ASP A 73 8.56 6.19 26.55
N PHE A 74 8.17 7.29 25.92
CA PHE A 74 8.16 7.37 24.46
C PHE A 74 9.57 7.35 23.89
N ASP A 75 9.79 6.41 22.98
CA ASP A 75 11.03 6.24 22.25
C ASP A 75 10.72 5.94 20.78
N ALA A 76 10.92 6.94 19.95
CA ALA A 76 10.65 6.85 18.51
C ALA A 76 11.52 5.80 17.80
N GLU A 77 12.79 5.61 18.25
CA GLU A 77 13.67 4.61 17.64
C GLU A 77 13.21 3.18 17.97
N ALA A 78 12.71 2.95 19.19
CA ALA A 78 12.12 1.65 19.56
C ALA A 78 10.81 1.38 18.83
N LEU A 79 9.93 2.39 18.66
CA LEU A 79 8.70 2.28 17.87
C LEU A 79 9.01 1.89 16.42
N VAL A 80 9.92 2.62 15.76
CA VAL A 80 10.30 2.36 14.37
C VAL A 80 11.03 1.04 14.23
N LYS A 81 11.78 0.60 15.27
CA LYS A 81 12.40 -0.73 15.28
C LYS A 81 11.37 -1.85 15.24
N VAL A 82 10.26 -1.76 15.97
CA VAL A 82 9.16 -2.74 15.90
C VAL A 82 8.60 -2.82 14.48
N VAL A 83 8.35 -1.68 13.84
CA VAL A 83 7.87 -1.58 12.46
C VAL A 83 8.84 -2.26 11.49
N LYS A 84 10.14 -1.96 11.61
CA LYS A 84 11.19 -2.54 10.77
C LYS A 84 11.35 -4.05 10.97
N ASP A 85 11.36 -4.52 12.22
CA ASP A 85 11.52 -5.94 12.55
C ASP A 85 10.33 -6.77 12.02
N ALA A 86 9.13 -6.18 11.97
CA ALA A 86 7.95 -6.77 11.32
C ALA A 86 7.99 -6.72 9.79
N ASN A 87 9.05 -6.17 9.18
CA ASN A 87 9.19 -5.93 7.75
C ASN A 87 8.08 -5.02 7.17
N LEU A 88 7.52 -4.14 7.99
CA LEU A 88 6.67 -3.05 7.53
C LEU A 88 7.56 -1.95 6.95
N LYS A 89 7.36 -1.60 5.68
CA LYS A 89 8.31 -0.77 4.92
C LYS A 89 8.19 0.72 5.19
N GLY A 90 7.10 1.13 5.78
CA GLY A 90 6.80 2.52 6.14
C GLY A 90 6.02 2.61 7.45
N LEU A 91 5.87 3.85 7.93
CA LEU A 91 5.05 4.18 9.09
C LEU A 91 4.30 5.48 8.80
N ILE A 92 2.96 5.47 8.87
CA ILE A 92 2.11 6.65 8.84
C ILE A 92 1.72 7.00 10.26
N LEU A 93 2.08 8.20 10.73
CA LEU A 93 1.77 8.68 12.07
C LEU A 93 0.54 9.59 12.05
N THR A 94 -0.39 9.40 12.99
CA THR A 94 -1.51 10.33 13.23
C THR A 94 -0.99 11.65 13.82
N ALA A 95 -0.49 12.54 12.97
CA ALA A 95 0.04 13.83 13.44
C ALA A 95 -1.05 14.70 14.08
N LYS A 96 -2.28 14.65 13.57
CA LYS A 96 -3.48 15.26 14.15
C LYS A 96 -4.69 14.39 13.84
N HIS A 97 -5.41 13.92 14.87
CA HIS A 97 -6.68 13.21 14.73
C HIS A 97 -7.88 14.17 14.84
N HIS A 98 -9.10 13.67 14.88
CA HIS A 98 -10.34 14.46 14.89
C HIS A 98 -10.50 15.39 16.11
N ASP A 99 -9.81 15.09 17.22
CA ASP A 99 -9.75 15.95 18.42
C ASP A 99 -9.02 17.28 18.18
N GLY A 100 -8.25 17.38 17.06
CA GLY A 100 -7.49 18.56 16.70
C GLY A 100 -6.15 18.72 17.42
N PHE A 101 -5.77 17.77 18.32
CA PHE A 101 -4.49 17.82 19.02
C PHE A 101 -3.33 17.51 18.08
N CYS A 102 -2.37 18.44 18.00
CA CYS A 102 -1.19 18.32 17.14
C CYS A 102 -0.01 17.70 17.86
N LEU A 103 0.54 16.61 17.33
CA LEU A 103 1.76 15.95 17.85
C LEU A 103 3.06 16.70 17.51
N TRP A 104 2.98 17.83 16.86
CA TRP A 104 4.09 18.75 16.59
C TRP A 104 3.78 20.16 17.13
N PRO A 105 4.81 20.99 17.41
CA PRO A 105 4.59 22.34 17.94
C PRO A 105 4.09 23.30 16.85
N SER A 106 2.86 23.05 16.33
CA SER A 106 2.23 23.86 15.28
C SER A 106 2.19 25.34 15.67
N LYS A 107 2.47 26.21 14.70
CA LYS A 107 2.38 27.67 14.86
C LYS A 107 0.93 28.17 14.79
N TYR A 108 0.00 27.32 14.39
CA TYR A 108 -1.37 27.72 14.09
C TYR A 108 -2.39 27.34 15.18
N THR A 109 -1.99 26.56 16.19
CA THR A 109 -2.84 26.18 17.30
C THR A 109 -2.08 26.06 18.62
N GLU A 110 -2.76 26.33 19.72
CA GLU A 110 -2.27 26.04 21.06
C GLU A 110 -2.64 24.61 21.51
N HIS A 111 -3.58 23.95 20.81
CA HIS A 111 -3.98 22.58 21.08
C HIS A 111 -2.95 21.59 20.50
N SER A 112 -1.80 21.50 21.16
CA SER A 112 -0.67 20.72 20.65
C SER A 112 0.31 20.33 21.76
N VAL A 113 1.24 19.46 21.40
CA VAL A 113 2.32 18.95 22.27
C VAL A 113 3.15 20.05 22.93
N LYS A 114 3.22 21.27 22.36
CA LYS A 114 3.95 22.40 22.95
C LYS A 114 3.35 22.89 24.28
N ASN A 115 2.08 22.59 24.54
CA ASN A 115 1.38 22.91 25.78
C ASN A 115 1.16 21.66 26.67
N SER A 116 1.79 20.54 26.33
CA SER A 116 1.78 19.33 27.14
C SER A 116 2.97 19.28 28.08
N PRO A 117 2.92 18.46 29.15
CA PRO A 117 4.09 18.23 30.03
C PRO A 117 5.18 17.40 29.33
N TYR A 118 4.91 16.78 28.18
CA TYR A 118 5.90 15.99 27.46
C TYR A 118 7.13 16.84 27.11
N LYS A 119 8.29 16.44 27.63
CA LYS A 119 9.59 17.16 27.50
C LYS A 119 9.50 18.64 27.85
N ASP A 120 8.71 18.98 28.88
CA ASP A 120 8.49 20.36 29.33
C ASP A 120 7.97 21.29 28.21
N GLY A 121 7.05 20.78 27.36
CA GLY A 121 6.50 21.51 26.22
C GLY A 121 7.45 21.67 25.01
N LYS A 122 8.60 20.98 25.03
CA LYS A 122 9.60 21.00 23.93
C LYS A 122 9.56 19.76 23.05
N GLY A 123 8.59 18.89 23.29
CA GLY A 123 8.42 17.66 22.51
C GLY A 123 7.94 17.94 21.08
N ASP A 124 8.38 17.09 20.15
CA ASP A 124 7.95 17.04 18.77
C ASP A 124 7.88 15.58 18.31
N ILE A 125 6.76 14.92 18.60
CA ILE A 125 6.58 13.51 18.30
C ILE A 125 6.72 13.26 16.78
N VAL A 126 6.19 14.15 15.94
CA VAL A 126 6.28 14.03 14.48
C VAL A 126 7.74 14.07 14.02
N GLY A 127 8.50 15.04 14.54
CA GLY A 127 9.92 15.17 14.22
C GLY A 127 10.76 13.99 14.73
N GLU A 128 10.46 13.51 15.95
CA GLU A 128 11.16 12.37 16.56
C GLU A 128 10.94 11.08 15.74
N VAL A 129 9.70 10.81 15.32
CA VAL A 129 9.37 9.63 14.50
C VAL A 129 9.94 9.75 13.09
N ALA A 130 9.83 10.93 12.46
CA ALA A 130 10.39 11.16 11.12
C ALA A 130 11.91 10.91 11.10
N GLU A 131 12.63 11.41 12.11
CA GLU A 131 14.08 11.20 12.25
C GLU A 131 14.43 9.73 12.51
N ALA A 132 13.66 9.03 13.36
CA ALA A 132 13.85 7.61 13.62
C ALA A 132 13.62 6.78 12.36
N CYS A 133 12.58 7.10 11.57
CA CYS A 133 12.32 6.48 10.29
C CYS A 133 13.49 6.67 9.31
N ARG A 134 13.99 7.89 9.19
CA ARG A 134 15.13 8.21 8.34
C ARG A 134 16.39 7.42 8.72
N LYS A 135 16.71 7.35 10.03
CA LYS A 135 17.86 6.59 10.55
C LYS A 135 17.77 5.09 10.26
N GLN A 136 16.58 4.52 10.37
CA GLN A 136 16.39 3.08 10.25
C GLN A 136 15.99 2.60 8.83
N GLY A 137 15.82 3.54 7.89
CA GLY A 137 15.44 3.24 6.50
C GLY A 137 13.98 2.81 6.33
N VAL A 138 13.10 3.23 7.25
CA VAL A 138 11.65 3.07 7.16
C VAL A 138 11.08 4.33 6.49
N LYS A 139 10.14 4.20 5.57
CA LYS A 139 9.48 5.33 4.92
C LYS A 139 8.57 6.04 5.92
N PHE A 140 8.56 7.37 5.93
CA PHE A 140 7.71 8.17 6.82
C PHE A 140 6.50 8.72 6.07
N GLY A 141 5.31 8.53 6.63
CA GLY A 141 4.05 9.07 6.17
C GLY A 141 3.30 9.81 7.28
N ILE A 142 2.32 10.60 6.90
CA ILE A 142 1.59 11.46 7.82
C ILE A 142 0.08 11.33 7.60
N TYR A 143 -0.66 11.08 8.68
CA TYR A 143 -2.11 11.27 8.73
C TYR A 143 -2.40 12.66 9.29
N LEU A 144 -3.22 13.42 8.58
CA LEU A 144 -3.70 14.74 8.98
C LEU A 144 -5.22 14.79 8.84
N SER A 145 -5.96 14.65 9.95
CA SER A 145 -7.43 14.72 9.93
C SER A 145 -7.93 16.02 9.33
N PRO A 146 -8.79 15.96 8.31
CA PRO A 146 -9.46 17.15 7.81
C PRO A 146 -10.53 17.67 8.78
N TRP A 147 -11.17 16.76 9.53
CA TRP A 147 -12.09 17.13 10.59
C TRP A 147 -11.34 17.55 11.86
N ASP A 148 -11.75 18.64 12.46
CA ASP A 148 -11.10 19.21 13.65
C ASP A 148 -12.19 19.68 14.62
N ARG A 149 -12.37 18.91 15.68
CA ARG A 149 -13.38 19.15 16.72
C ARG A 149 -12.98 20.26 17.71
N ASN A 150 -11.70 20.66 17.72
CA ASN A 150 -11.21 21.76 18.56
C ASN A 150 -11.41 23.12 17.91
N HIS A 151 -11.16 23.26 16.61
CA HIS A 151 -11.07 24.56 15.93
C HIS A 151 -12.41 25.27 15.82
N ALA A 152 -12.50 26.51 16.34
CA ALA A 152 -13.73 27.31 16.35
C ALA A 152 -14.28 27.59 14.92
N GLY A 153 -13.41 27.76 13.94
CA GLY A 153 -13.75 28.04 12.56
C GLY A 153 -14.04 26.81 11.69
N TYR A 154 -14.09 25.58 12.26
CA TYR A 154 -14.38 24.40 11.44
C TYR A 154 -15.69 24.58 10.66
N GLY A 155 -15.68 24.33 9.36
CA GLY A 155 -16.80 24.56 8.47
C GLY A 155 -16.77 25.90 7.72
N THR A 156 -15.74 26.73 7.93
CA THR A 156 -15.55 28.03 7.27
C THR A 156 -14.27 28.08 6.42
N ASP A 157 -14.13 29.12 5.59
CA ASP A 157 -12.91 29.36 4.79
C ASP A 157 -11.65 29.66 5.65
N GLU A 158 -11.86 30.19 6.87
CA GLU A 158 -10.78 30.41 7.83
C GLU A 158 -10.13 29.07 8.21
N TYR A 159 -10.93 28.06 8.50
CA TYR A 159 -10.44 26.73 8.79
C TYR A 159 -9.66 26.13 7.62
N LEU A 160 -10.11 26.32 6.38
CA LEU A 160 -9.38 25.81 5.20
C LEU A 160 -7.98 26.42 5.08
N THR A 161 -7.85 27.71 5.43
CA THR A 161 -6.56 28.39 5.47
C THR A 161 -5.67 27.82 6.57
N TYR A 162 -6.21 27.63 7.77
CA TYR A 162 -5.54 27.00 8.91
C TYR A 162 -5.06 25.59 8.56
N TYR A 163 -5.94 24.76 8.01
CA TYR A 163 -5.64 23.37 7.63
C TYR A 163 -4.52 23.27 6.59
N ARG A 164 -4.58 24.10 5.55
CA ARG A 164 -3.54 24.15 4.51
C ARG A 164 -2.20 24.66 5.04
N ASN A 165 -2.21 25.55 6.01
CA ASN A 165 -0.99 26.01 6.67
C ASN A 165 -0.35 24.88 7.51
N GLN A 166 -1.13 24.09 8.22
CA GLN A 166 -0.65 22.90 8.92
C GLN A 166 -0.06 21.86 7.94
N LEU A 167 -0.73 21.62 6.82
CA LEU A 167 -0.21 20.75 5.76
C LEU A 167 1.16 21.23 5.25
N ARG A 168 1.34 22.54 5.02
CA ARG A 168 2.62 23.13 4.61
C ARG A 168 3.69 22.97 5.71
N GLU A 169 3.36 23.18 6.98
CA GLU A 169 4.29 22.92 8.08
C GLU A 169 4.83 21.48 8.03
N LEU A 170 3.92 20.51 7.94
CA LEU A 170 4.27 19.09 7.96
C LEU A 170 5.14 18.70 6.77
N LEU A 171 4.78 19.11 5.56
CA LEU A 171 5.53 18.76 4.35
C LEU A 171 6.90 19.45 4.25
N THR A 172 7.07 20.63 4.86
CA THR A 172 8.34 21.38 4.79
C THR A 172 9.30 21.06 5.93
N ALA A 173 8.78 20.65 7.09
CA ALA A 173 9.60 20.38 8.27
C ALA A 173 10.03 18.92 8.43
N TYR A 174 9.22 17.96 7.98
CA TYR A 174 9.37 16.53 8.32
C TYR A 174 9.54 15.61 7.11
N GLY A 175 9.74 16.16 5.91
CA GLY A 175 9.94 15.34 4.70
C GLY A 175 11.28 14.59 4.63
N PRO A 176 11.42 13.62 3.70
CA PRO A 176 10.42 13.26 2.69
C PRO A 176 9.27 12.43 3.26
N VAL A 177 8.05 12.69 2.77
CA VAL A 177 6.81 11.97 3.15
C VAL A 177 6.40 11.06 2.01
N PHE A 178 6.28 9.74 2.25
CA PHE A 178 5.89 8.81 1.19
C PHE A 178 4.38 8.82 0.92
N GLU A 179 3.58 9.10 1.96
CA GLU A 179 2.13 9.15 1.87
C GLU A 179 1.53 10.19 2.82
N MET A 180 0.59 10.98 2.30
CA MET A 180 -0.32 11.81 3.09
C MET A 180 -1.68 11.14 3.14
N TRP A 181 -2.14 10.85 4.36
CA TRP A 181 -3.39 10.16 4.62
C TRP A 181 -4.44 11.12 5.20
N PHE A 182 -5.56 11.26 4.50
CA PHE A 182 -6.64 12.19 4.86
C PHE A 182 -7.94 11.44 5.09
N ASP A 183 -8.37 11.39 6.34
CA ASP A 183 -9.58 10.69 6.75
C ASP A 183 -10.84 11.18 6.04
N GLY A 184 -11.76 10.25 5.78
CA GLY A 184 -13.06 10.55 5.19
C GLY A 184 -14.08 11.13 6.17
N ALA A 185 -13.87 11.01 7.48
CA ALA A 185 -14.75 11.60 8.49
C ALA A 185 -14.75 13.12 8.40
N ASN A 186 -15.93 13.73 8.35
CA ASN A 186 -16.08 15.13 8.00
C ASN A 186 -17.06 15.92 8.87
N GLY A 187 -17.37 15.42 10.07
CA GLY A 187 -18.20 16.16 10.99
C GLY A 187 -18.96 15.31 12.01
N GLY A 188 -19.46 15.98 13.01
CA GLY A 188 -20.14 15.43 14.15
C GLY A 188 -20.30 16.48 15.24
N ASP A 189 -20.64 16.05 16.45
CA ASP A 189 -20.56 16.88 17.64
C ASP A 189 -19.10 17.22 17.96
N GLY A 190 -18.84 18.33 18.63
CA GLY A 190 -17.50 18.76 18.98
C GLY A 190 -17.46 20.02 19.81
N TYR A 191 -16.28 20.31 20.37
CA TYR A 191 -16.02 21.49 21.18
C TYR A 191 -16.12 22.78 20.35
N TYR A 192 -15.49 22.81 19.17
CA TYR A 192 -15.49 23.93 18.23
C TYR A 192 -15.29 25.31 18.88
N GLY A 193 -14.20 25.42 19.69
CA GLY A 193 -13.87 26.65 20.37
C GLY A 193 -14.85 27.06 21.47
N GLY A 194 -15.61 26.13 22.00
CA GLY A 194 -16.63 26.36 23.06
C GLY A 194 -18.06 26.39 22.59
N ALA A 195 -18.31 26.31 21.27
CA ALA A 195 -19.68 26.29 20.71
C ALA A 195 -20.46 25.03 21.12
N ARG A 196 -19.75 23.87 21.26
CA ARG A 196 -20.35 22.59 21.71
C ARG A 196 -21.58 22.20 20.91
N GLU A 197 -21.44 22.09 19.62
CA GLU A 197 -22.53 21.90 18.67
C GLU A 197 -22.24 20.77 17.67
N MET A 198 -23.23 20.46 16.83
CA MET A 198 -23.07 19.55 15.69
C MET A 198 -22.68 20.34 14.46
N ARG A 199 -21.57 19.94 13.81
CA ARG A 199 -21.16 20.47 12.50
C ARG A 199 -20.92 19.31 11.55
N VAL A 200 -21.71 19.25 10.48
CA VAL A 200 -21.58 18.23 9.44
C VAL A 200 -21.45 18.93 8.09
N MET A 201 -20.42 18.59 7.35
CA MET A 201 -20.25 19.08 5.99
C MET A 201 -21.16 18.27 5.06
N GLU A 202 -22.05 18.93 4.31
CA GLU A 202 -22.92 18.25 3.33
C GLU A 202 -22.14 17.47 2.30
N SER A 203 -20.94 17.97 1.97
CA SER A 203 -19.98 17.30 1.10
C SER A 203 -18.56 17.66 1.55
N GLY A 204 -17.90 16.75 2.24
CA GLY A 204 -16.48 16.87 2.56
C GLY A 204 -15.63 17.06 1.30
N TYR A 205 -16.04 16.43 0.19
CA TYR A 205 -15.42 16.61 -1.11
C TYR A 205 -15.38 18.08 -1.55
N LEU A 206 -16.50 18.79 -1.48
CA LEU A 206 -16.59 20.19 -1.93
C LEU A 206 -16.00 21.15 -0.91
N TYR A 207 -16.25 20.93 0.39
CA TYR A 207 -15.82 21.84 1.45
C TYR A 207 -14.30 21.97 1.53
N TYR A 208 -13.56 20.86 1.58
CA TYR A 208 -12.10 20.91 1.76
C TYR A 208 -11.33 21.41 0.55
N ASP A 209 -11.99 21.51 -0.64
CA ASP A 209 -11.34 21.93 -1.90
C ASP A 209 -10.07 21.11 -2.14
N TRP A 210 -10.23 19.79 -2.22
CA TRP A 210 -9.17 18.82 -2.39
C TRP A 210 -8.20 19.12 -3.53
N PRO A 211 -8.63 19.68 -4.68
CA PRO A 211 -7.68 20.08 -5.71
C PRO A 211 -6.57 20.98 -5.17
N LYS A 212 -6.90 21.98 -4.35
CA LYS A 212 -5.88 22.87 -3.74
C LYS A 212 -5.00 22.15 -2.71
N VAL A 213 -5.54 21.18 -1.97
CA VAL A 213 -4.76 20.35 -1.05
C VAL A 213 -3.75 19.52 -1.83
N VAL A 214 -4.20 18.87 -2.92
CA VAL A 214 -3.31 18.07 -3.80
C VAL A 214 -2.27 18.96 -4.48
N ASP A 215 -2.63 20.16 -4.96
CA ASP A 215 -1.68 21.10 -5.56
C ASP A 215 -0.54 21.47 -4.60
N ILE A 216 -0.85 21.70 -3.31
CA ILE A 216 0.17 21.97 -2.27
C ILE A 216 1.12 20.77 -2.13
N ILE A 217 0.59 19.55 -2.13
CA ILE A 217 1.41 18.35 -2.03
C ILE A 217 2.30 18.20 -3.26
N ARG A 218 1.76 18.39 -4.45
CA ARG A 218 2.53 18.29 -5.71
C ARG A 218 3.62 19.36 -5.83
N GLU A 219 3.36 20.57 -5.28
CA GLU A 219 4.34 21.65 -5.22
C GLU A 219 5.50 21.31 -4.26
N LEU A 220 5.20 20.81 -3.05
CA LEU A 220 6.19 20.66 -1.98
C LEU A 220 6.80 19.26 -1.90
N SER A 221 6.07 18.23 -2.30
CA SER A 221 6.47 16.83 -2.21
C SER A 221 5.81 16.00 -3.34
N PRO A 222 6.24 16.13 -4.59
CA PRO A 222 5.57 15.54 -5.75
C PRO A 222 5.51 14.02 -5.74
N GLU A 223 6.46 13.37 -5.06
CA GLU A 223 6.52 11.90 -4.93
C GLU A 223 5.63 11.34 -3.82
N THR A 224 4.96 12.20 -3.03
CA THR A 224 4.04 11.77 -1.99
C THR A 224 2.77 11.15 -2.61
N VAL A 225 2.44 9.95 -2.19
CA VAL A 225 1.13 9.33 -2.47
C VAL A 225 0.05 10.01 -1.64
N VAL A 226 -1.10 10.25 -2.23
CA VAL A 226 -2.25 10.85 -1.56
C VAL A 226 -3.33 9.81 -1.38
N TRP A 227 -3.63 9.48 -0.13
CA TRP A 227 -4.83 8.74 0.23
C TRP A 227 -5.91 9.73 0.68
N SER A 228 -7.02 9.75 0.01
CA SER A 228 -8.12 10.66 0.34
C SER A 228 -9.45 10.23 -0.26
N SER A 229 -10.53 10.84 0.21
CA SER A 229 -11.90 10.64 -0.30
C SER A 229 -12.17 11.31 -1.65
N SER A 230 -11.17 11.87 -2.36
CA SER A 230 -11.51 12.79 -3.44
C SER A 230 -10.69 12.68 -4.72
N LEU A 231 -9.38 12.85 -4.65
CA LEU A 231 -8.46 12.74 -5.78
C LEU A 231 -7.31 11.81 -5.42
N PRO A 232 -7.61 10.57 -5.02
CA PRO A 232 -6.61 9.69 -4.45
C PRO A 232 -5.59 9.20 -5.49
N ASP A 233 -4.35 8.97 -5.01
CA ASP A 233 -3.40 8.08 -5.65
C ASP A 233 -3.59 6.64 -5.17
N ALA A 234 -4.12 6.44 -3.96
CA ALA A 234 -4.58 5.18 -3.40
C ALA A 234 -5.98 5.38 -2.80
N ARG A 235 -6.87 4.41 -2.97
CA ARG A 235 -8.26 4.48 -2.51
C ARG A 235 -8.51 3.52 -1.34
N TRP A 236 -9.47 3.87 -0.51
CA TRP A 236 -10.01 2.97 0.51
C TRP A 236 -10.62 1.70 -0.10
N CYS A 237 -10.39 0.54 0.50
CA CYS A 237 -10.98 -0.72 0.05
C CYS A 237 -12.42 -0.96 0.53
N SER A 238 -13.07 0.05 1.09
CA SER A 238 -14.45 0.06 1.59
C SER A 238 -14.71 -0.71 2.89
N ASN A 239 -13.69 -1.07 3.62
CA ASN A 239 -13.80 -1.70 4.94
C ASN A 239 -12.48 -1.57 5.73
N GLU A 240 -12.57 -1.67 7.06
CA GLU A 240 -11.44 -1.60 8.00
C GLU A 240 -11.07 -2.99 8.56
N ARG A 241 -11.25 -4.03 7.74
CA ARG A 241 -10.97 -5.42 8.13
C ARG A 241 -9.73 -5.99 7.48
N GLY A 242 -9.03 -5.21 6.67
CA GLY A 242 -7.87 -5.67 5.93
C GLY A 242 -8.22 -6.59 4.74
N VAL A 243 -9.40 -6.42 4.13
CA VAL A 243 -9.89 -7.31 3.07
C VAL A 243 -10.13 -6.53 1.78
N ILE A 244 -9.29 -6.77 0.80
CA ILE A 244 -9.53 -6.37 -0.60
C ILE A 244 -10.36 -7.45 -1.29
N ASP A 245 -11.27 -7.06 -2.17
CA ASP A 245 -12.10 -8.01 -2.91
C ASP A 245 -11.27 -8.86 -3.87
N GLU A 246 -11.75 -10.06 -4.17
CA GLU A 246 -11.09 -10.95 -5.12
C GLU A 246 -11.08 -10.40 -6.54
N HIS A 247 -12.13 -9.66 -6.89
CA HIS A 247 -12.22 -8.92 -8.15
C HIS A 247 -11.91 -7.45 -7.87
N CYS A 248 -10.66 -7.03 -8.13
CA CYS A 248 -10.21 -5.69 -7.81
C CYS A 248 -9.33 -5.09 -8.92
N TRP A 249 -9.84 -4.03 -9.53
CA TRP A 249 -9.08 -3.21 -10.47
C TRP A 249 -8.32 -2.11 -9.73
N ALA A 250 -7.09 -1.85 -10.15
CA ALA A 250 -6.32 -0.71 -9.64
C ALA A 250 -6.76 0.63 -10.24
N MET A 251 -7.74 0.64 -11.12
CA MET A 251 -8.26 1.84 -11.76
C MET A 251 -9.63 2.19 -11.20
N ALA A 252 -9.94 3.49 -11.20
CA ALA A 252 -11.26 4.02 -10.88
C ALA A 252 -11.44 5.41 -11.53
N THR A 253 -12.68 5.91 -11.55
CA THR A 253 -13.00 7.27 -11.96
C THR A 253 -13.41 8.07 -10.72
N PRO A 254 -12.72 9.16 -10.33
CA PRO A 254 -13.01 9.90 -9.10
C PRO A 254 -14.47 10.31 -8.96
N ALA A 255 -15.11 10.74 -10.04
CA ALA A 255 -16.53 11.11 -10.02
C ALA A 255 -17.47 9.93 -9.74
N ASP A 256 -17.07 8.71 -10.06
CA ASP A 256 -17.84 7.49 -9.81
C ASP A 256 -17.52 6.89 -8.42
N MET A 257 -16.30 7.11 -7.90
CA MET A 257 -15.95 6.76 -6.52
C MET A 257 -16.75 7.61 -5.51
N TYR A 258 -16.92 8.89 -5.80
CA TYR A 258 -17.53 9.87 -4.90
C TYR A 258 -18.65 10.68 -5.57
N PRO A 259 -19.69 10.04 -6.11
CA PRO A 259 -20.75 10.75 -6.81
C PRO A 259 -21.46 11.73 -5.86
N LYS A 260 -21.49 13.01 -6.24
CA LYS A 260 -22.07 14.08 -5.41
C LYS A 260 -21.45 14.18 -4.01
N GLY A 261 -20.18 13.78 -3.86
CA GLY A 261 -19.44 13.83 -2.59
C GLY A 261 -19.83 12.74 -1.58
N LYS A 262 -20.37 11.62 -2.03
CA LYS A 262 -20.69 10.44 -1.21
C LYS A 262 -19.91 9.23 -1.70
N ASP A 263 -19.55 8.36 -0.77
CA ASP A 263 -18.84 7.12 -1.08
C ASP A 263 -19.69 6.18 -1.93
N ASN A 264 -19.15 5.74 -3.05
CA ASN A 264 -19.68 4.64 -3.82
C ASN A 264 -18.94 3.35 -3.44
N ILE A 265 -19.50 2.64 -2.49
CA ILE A 265 -18.90 1.43 -1.90
C ILE A 265 -18.55 0.38 -2.96
N ALA A 266 -19.35 0.22 -3.99
CA ALA A 266 -19.08 -0.77 -5.05
C ALA A 266 -17.81 -0.40 -5.84
N VAL A 267 -17.65 0.86 -6.21
CA VAL A 267 -16.46 1.34 -6.94
C VAL A 267 -15.24 1.35 -6.05
N LEU A 268 -15.37 1.75 -4.78
CA LEU A 268 -14.26 1.70 -3.81
C LEU A 268 -13.77 0.27 -3.61
N LYS A 269 -14.69 -0.69 -3.51
CA LYS A 269 -14.40 -2.10 -3.28
C LYS A 269 -13.75 -2.78 -4.50
N HIS A 270 -14.30 -2.61 -5.68
CA HIS A 270 -13.92 -3.37 -6.88
C HIS A 270 -13.00 -2.61 -7.84
N GLY A 271 -12.91 -1.28 -7.71
CA GLY A 271 -12.37 -0.46 -8.80
C GLY A 271 -13.22 -0.53 -10.06
N MET A 272 -12.64 -0.13 -11.18
CA MET A 272 -13.32 -0.11 -12.48
C MET A 272 -12.35 -0.56 -13.59
N GLU A 273 -12.78 -1.49 -14.44
CA GLU A 273 -11.97 -1.94 -15.58
C GLU A 273 -11.68 -0.78 -16.56
N ASP A 274 -12.63 0.12 -16.74
CA ASP A 274 -12.58 1.29 -17.61
C ASP A 274 -12.30 2.60 -16.87
N GLY A 275 -11.85 2.53 -15.60
CA GLY A 275 -11.48 3.68 -14.81
C GLY A 275 -10.41 4.53 -15.50
N ASN A 276 -10.49 5.85 -15.32
CA ASN A 276 -9.63 6.82 -16.00
C ASN A 276 -8.44 7.30 -15.15
N ARG A 277 -8.26 6.73 -13.94
CA ARG A 277 -7.18 7.05 -13.02
C ARG A 277 -6.67 5.79 -12.34
N TRP A 278 -5.35 5.70 -12.16
CA TRP A 278 -4.75 4.69 -11.32
C TRP A 278 -4.98 5.06 -9.86
N ALA A 279 -5.76 4.27 -9.14
CA ALA A 279 -6.13 4.44 -7.75
C ALA A 279 -6.32 3.05 -7.10
N PRO A 280 -5.23 2.32 -6.84
CA PRO A 280 -5.29 0.97 -6.28
C PRO A 280 -5.87 0.99 -4.86
N ALA A 281 -6.40 -0.16 -4.43
CA ALA A 281 -6.95 -0.31 -3.10
C ALA A 281 -5.85 -0.40 -2.04
N GLU A 282 -6.03 0.32 -0.95
CA GLU A 282 -5.33 0.16 0.31
C GLU A 282 -6.27 -0.48 1.33
N ALA A 283 -5.75 -1.47 2.07
CA ALA A 283 -6.48 -2.15 3.12
C ALA A 283 -5.96 -1.70 4.48
N ASP A 284 -6.69 -0.82 5.12
CA ASP A 284 -6.45 -0.36 6.48
C ASP A 284 -7.13 -1.29 7.49
N VAL A 285 -6.41 -1.62 8.55
CA VAL A 285 -6.91 -2.47 9.64
C VAL A 285 -6.08 -2.28 10.90
N SER A 286 -6.72 -2.27 12.06
CA SER A 286 -5.98 -2.24 13.32
C SER A 286 -5.61 -3.64 13.81
N ILE A 287 -4.43 -3.75 14.45
CA ILE A 287 -4.03 -4.98 15.15
C ILE A 287 -4.95 -5.30 16.32
N ARG A 288 -5.56 -4.29 16.94
CA ARG A 288 -6.56 -4.38 18.01
C ARG A 288 -7.97 -4.11 17.46
N PRO A 289 -9.05 -4.32 18.24
CA PRO A 289 -10.41 -3.92 17.86
C PRO A 289 -10.53 -2.41 17.56
N GLY A 290 -10.00 -1.56 18.46
CA GLY A 290 -9.95 -0.11 18.29
C GLY A 290 -8.74 0.37 17.49
N TRP A 291 -8.78 1.65 17.06
CA TRP A 291 -7.65 2.32 16.42
C TRP A 291 -6.63 2.83 17.46
N PHE A 292 -7.14 3.35 18.60
CA PHE A 292 -6.31 3.73 19.73
C PHE A 292 -6.16 2.57 20.72
N PHE A 293 -5.23 2.73 21.67
CA PHE A 293 -4.99 1.73 22.71
C PHE A 293 -6.08 1.76 23.77
N HIS A 294 -6.67 0.59 24.03
CA HIS A 294 -7.55 0.30 25.16
C HIS A 294 -7.03 -0.90 25.94
N GLU A 295 -6.93 -0.76 27.27
CA GLU A 295 -6.26 -1.76 28.12
C GLU A 295 -6.96 -3.13 28.10
N TYR A 296 -8.27 -3.16 27.90
CA TYR A 296 -9.08 -4.39 27.87
C TYR A 296 -9.03 -5.13 26.51
N GLU A 297 -8.46 -4.54 25.48
CA GLU A 297 -8.39 -5.12 24.16
C GLU A 297 -7.17 -6.04 23.99
N GLN A 298 -7.30 -7.02 23.12
CA GLN A 298 -6.24 -7.96 22.76
C GLN A 298 -5.90 -7.81 21.27
N PRO A 299 -4.64 -8.03 20.88
CA PRO A 299 -4.26 -8.02 19.48
C PRO A 299 -4.84 -9.24 18.72
N LYS A 300 -4.95 -9.08 17.40
CA LYS A 300 -5.21 -10.20 16.49
C LYS A 300 -4.10 -11.24 16.59
N THR A 301 -4.48 -12.51 16.43
CA THR A 301 -3.51 -13.61 16.41
C THR A 301 -2.64 -13.59 15.16
N PRO A 302 -1.46 -14.23 15.17
CA PRO A 302 -0.61 -14.35 13.98
C PRO A 302 -1.33 -14.91 12.75
N GLU A 303 -2.24 -15.89 12.96
CA GLU A 303 -3.03 -16.50 11.88
C GLU A 303 -4.06 -15.51 11.28
N GLN A 304 -4.68 -14.69 12.13
CA GLN A 304 -5.57 -13.63 11.66
C GLN A 304 -4.81 -12.58 10.85
N LEU A 305 -3.62 -12.16 11.30
CA LEU A 305 -2.75 -11.25 10.57
C LEU A 305 -2.24 -11.87 9.26
N PHE A 306 -1.93 -13.16 9.25
CA PHE A 306 -1.54 -13.88 8.04
C PHE A 306 -2.67 -13.94 7.02
N ASN A 307 -3.91 -14.19 7.47
CA ASN A 307 -5.07 -14.14 6.57
C ASN A 307 -5.30 -12.73 6.02
N ILE A 308 -5.11 -11.68 6.83
CA ILE A 308 -5.17 -10.28 6.38
C ILE A 308 -4.11 -10.02 5.30
N TYR A 309 -2.88 -10.48 5.47
CA TYR A 309 -1.83 -10.40 4.45
C TYR A 309 -2.25 -11.04 3.12
N LEU A 310 -2.83 -12.25 3.17
CA LEU A 310 -3.33 -12.95 1.98
C LEU A 310 -4.50 -12.23 1.31
N THR A 311 -5.36 -11.56 2.11
CA THR A 311 -6.56 -10.88 1.59
C THR A 311 -6.35 -9.40 1.26
N SER A 312 -5.19 -8.84 1.52
CA SER A 312 -4.79 -7.47 1.15
C SER A 312 -3.68 -7.48 0.09
N VAL A 313 -2.43 -7.71 0.50
CA VAL A 313 -1.27 -7.82 -0.40
C VAL A 313 -1.49 -8.92 -1.44
N GLY A 314 -2.01 -10.07 -1.01
CA GLY A 314 -2.33 -11.19 -1.89
C GLY A 314 -3.50 -10.96 -2.85
N ARG A 315 -4.11 -9.76 -2.86
CA ARG A 315 -5.18 -9.35 -3.78
C ARG A 315 -4.88 -8.05 -4.52
N GLY A 316 -3.58 -7.76 -4.69
CA GLY A 316 -3.10 -6.70 -5.58
C GLY A 316 -3.05 -5.29 -4.99
N GLY A 317 -3.42 -5.09 -3.72
CA GLY A 317 -3.29 -3.82 -3.01
C GLY A 317 -2.18 -3.83 -1.98
N THR A 318 -2.21 -2.87 -1.05
CA THR A 318 -1.29 -2.78 0.09
C THR A 318 -2.02 -3.01 1.41
N LEU A 319 -1.24 -3.35 2.44
CA LEU A 319 -1.70 -3.47 3.81
C LEU A 319 -1.18 -2.29 4.64
N LEU A 320 -2.11 -1.52 5.22
CA LEU A 320 -1.84 -0.51 6.24
C LEU A 320 -2.29 -1.07 7.60
N LEU A 321 -1.33 -1.60 8.38
CA LEU A 321 -1.60 -2.24 9.67
C LEU A 321 -1.39 -1.27 10.81
N ASN A 322 -2.44 -0.93 11.54
CA ASN A 322 -2.36 -0.03 12.67
C ASN A 322 -1.80 -0.70 13.93
N LEU A 323 -0.85 0.00 14.53
CA LEU A 323 -0.29 -0.25 15.85
C LEU A 323 -0.78 0.87 16.79
N ALA A 324 -1.22 0.50 17.98
CA ALA A 324 -1.75 1.43 18.97
C ALA A 324 -0.81 1.50 20.20
N PRO A 325 0.15 2.44 20.25
CA PRO A 325 0.98 2.61 21.42
C PRO A 325 0.16 2.93 22.67
N ASP A 326 0.55 2.36 23.80
CA ASP A 326 -0.10 2.59 25.09
C ASP A 326 0.28 3.96 25.70
N ARG A 327 -0.20 4.24 26.92
CA ARG A 327 0.07 5.52 27.59
C ARG A 327 1.56 5.76 27.94
N ARG A 328 2.40 4.72 27.89
CA ARG A 328 3.86 4.90 27.98
C ARG A 328 4.43 5.49 26.70
N GLY A 329 3.73 5.32 25.57
CA GLY A 329 4.18 5.61 24.21
C GLY A 329 4.93 4.41 23.58
N ARG A 330 4.67 3.19 24.07
CA ARG A 330 5.25 1.95 23.58
C ARG A 330 4.21 1.10 22.88
N VAL A 331 4.61 0.38 21.82
CA VAL A 331 3.77 -0.70 21.30
C VAL A 331 3.70 -1.78 22.39
N PRO A 332 2.50 -2.20 22.81
CA PRO A 332 2.34 -3.21 23.85
C PRO A 332 3.09 -4.49 23.53
N GLU A 333 3.66 -5.12 24.53
CA GLU A 333 4.48 -6.34 24.38
C GLU A 333 3.72 -7.47 23.67
N GLN A 334 2.43 -7.63 23.99
CA GLN A 334 1.56 -8.65 23.35
C GLN A 334 1.36 -8.39 21.85
N ASP A 335 1.27 -7.11 21.45
CA ASP A 335 1.14 -6.73 20.05
C ASP A 335 2.43 -7.04 19.29
N VAL A 336 3.59 -6.74 19.93
CA VAL A 336 4.91 -7.07 19.37
C VAL A 336 5.06 -8.59 19.21
N GLU A 337 4.68 -9.38 20.20
CA GLU A 337 4.73 -10.85 20.13
C GLU A 337 3.88 -11.40 18.97
N SER A 338 2.64 -10.93 18.83
CA SER A 338 1.76 -11.35 17.73
C SER A 338 2.33 -10.93 16.37
N LEU A 339 2.82 -9.69 16.28
CA LEU A 339 3.40 -9.14 15.06
C LEU A 339 4.65 -9.92 14.61
N MET A 340 5.56 -10.24 15.53
CA MET A 340 6.77 -11.01 15.22
C MET A 340 6.46 -12.47 14.86
N ALA A 341 5.48 -13.08 15.51
CA ALA A 341 5.03 -14.43 15.17
C ALA A 341 4.37 -14.47 13.78
N TRP A 342 3.55 -13.46 13.44
CA TRP A 342 3.03 -13.29 12.09
C TRP A 342 4.14 -13.12 11.06
N ARG A 343 5.11 -12.24 11.32
CA ARG A 343 6.25 -12.03 10.41
C ARG A 343 6.99 -13.33 10.13
N LYS A 344 7.28 -14.10 11.19
CA LYS A 344 7.91 -15.41 11.07
C LYS A 344 7.07 -16.37 10.20
N MET A 345 5.74 -16.39 10.39
CA MET A 345 4.83 -17.23 9.59
C MET A 345 4.88 -16.86 8.09
N VAL A 346 4.92 -15.57 7.76
CA VAL A 346 5.08 -15.11 6.37
C VAL A 346 6.43 -15.54 5.79
N ASP A 347 7.53 -15.33 6.55
CA ASP A 347 8.87 -15.71 6.12
C ASP A 347 9.01 -17.20 5.87
N GLU A 348 8.51 -18.03 6.77
CA GLU A 348 8.57 -19.48 6.66
C GLU A 348 7.69 -20.01 5.50
N THR A 349 6.53 -19.41 5.29
CA THR A 349 5.60 -19.82 4.22
C THR A 349 6.17 -19.53 2.84
N PHE A 350 6.84 -18.40 2.67
CA PHE A 350 7.37 -17.94 1.38
C PHE A 350 8.90 -18.00 1.29
N ALA A 351 9.54 -18.88 2.09
CA ALA A 351 10.99 -19.02 2.15
C ALA A 351 11.59 -19.62 0.87
N GLU A 352 10.94 -20.61 0.28
CA GLU A 352 11.46 -21.41 -0.83
C GLU A 352 10.52 -21.35 -2.03
N ASP A 353 10.92 -20.57 -3.05
CA ASP A 353 10.19 -20.50 -4.32
C ASP A 353 10.57 -21.69 -5.22
N LEU A 354 9.73 -22.70 -5.24
CA LEU A 354 9.91 -23.92 -6.04
C LEU A 354 9.97 -23.64 -7.55
N ALA A 355 9.41 -22.51 -8.01
CA ALA A 355 9.47 -22.13 -9.42
C ALA A 355 10.91 -21.90 -9.92
N LEU A 356 11.84 -21.52 -9.04
CA LEU A 356 13.25 -21.29 -9.39
C LEU A 356 13.97 -22.57 -9.88
N GLU A 357 13.50 -23.74 -9.46
CA GLU A 357 14.03 -25.05 -9.89
C GLU A 357 13.24 -25.65 -11.07
N ALA A 358 12.13 -25.01 -11.49
CA ALA A 358 11.27 -25.54 -12.52
C ALA A 358 11.80 -25.25 -13.93
N LYS A 359 11.51 -26.17 -14.83
CA LYS A 359 11.50 -25.86 -16.27
C LYS A 359 10.20 -25.08 -16.55
N VAL A 360 10.34 -23.86 -17.08
CA VAL A 360 9.20 -23.02 -17.43
C VAL A 360 9.02 -22.95 -18.94
N VAL A 361 7.77 -23.10 -19.39
CA VAL A 361 7.35 -23.00 -20.80
C VAL A 361 6.09 -22.16 -20.87
N ALA A 362 5.99 -21.29 -21.86
CA ALA A 362 4.78 -20.54 -22.16
C ALA A 362 4.24 -20.88 -23.55
N SER A 363 2.93 -20.78 -23.73
CA SER A 363 2.23 -21.11 -24.98
C SER A 363 2.60 -20.17 -26.15
N SER A 364 2.97 -18.93 -25.84
CA SER A 364 3.50 -17.96 -26.79
C SER A 364 4.45 -16.98 -26.09
N ASN A 365 5.20 -16.22 -26.87
CA ASN A 365 6.01 -15.10 -26.34
C ASN A 365 6.20 -14.06 -27.45
N ARG A 366 6.41 -12.81 -27.03
CA ARG A 366 6.63 -11.66 -27.92
C ARG A 366 8.00 -11.67 -28.63
N GLY A 367 8.83 -12.67 -28.40
CA GLY A 367 10.17 -12.76 -28.97
C GLY A 367 11.28 -12.42 -27.98
N CYS A 368 12.45 -11.99 -28.51
CA CYS A 368 13.65 -11.73 -27.71
C CYS A 368 13.38 -10.71 -26.61
N GLY A 369 13.70 -11.09 -25.37
CA GLY A 369 13.52 -10.24 -24.19
C GLY A 369 12.25 -10.51 -23.37
N TYR A 370 11.23 -11.19 -23.94
CA TYR A 370 9.93 -11.40 -23.30
C TYR A 370 9.56 -12.88 -23.11
N GLY A 371 10.55 -13.75 -23.02
CA GLY A 371 10.37 -15.19 -22.91
C GLY A 371 9.94 -15.67 -21.54
N ALA A 372 9.45 -16.93 -21.47
CA ALA A 372 8.96 -17.58 -20.25
C ALA A 372 9.95 -17.59 -19.06
N LYS A 373 11.25 -17.57 -19.33
CA LYS A 373 12.30 -17.53 -18.28
C LYS A 373 12.22 -16.27 -17.40
N ASN A 374 11.63 -15.20 -17.91
CA ASN A 374 11.42 -13.97 -17.14
C ASN A 374 10.37 -14.12 -16.02
N LEU A 375 9.58 -15.19 -16.05
CA LEU A 375 8.55 -15.46 -15.03
C LEU A 375 9.12 -16.00 -13.71
N ILE A 376 10.34 -16.53 -13.75
CA ILE A 376 11.05 -17.10 -12.59
C ILE A 376 12.31 -16.28 -12.35
N GLY A 377 12.45 -15.71 -11.18
CA GLY A 377 13.59 -14.86 -10.83
C GLY A 377 13.17 -13.54 -10.19
N ALA A 378 14.18 -12.75 -9.82
CA ALA A 378 14.00 -11.47 -9.13
C ALA A 378 14.28 -10.25 -10.04
N ASP A 379 14.48 -10.46 -11.35
CA ASP A 379 14.78 -9.38 -12.30
C ASP A 379 13.52 -8.58 -12.62
N GLU A 380 13.67 -7.30 -12.98
CA GLU A 380 12.60 -6.42 -13.47
C GLU A 380 12.03 -6.80 -14.85
N LYS A 381 12.35 -8.00 -15.32
CA LYS A 381 11.88 -8.54 -16.60
C LYS A 381 10.48 -9.14 -16.46
N TYR A 382 9.82 -9.28 -17.58
CA TYR A 382 8.49 -9.90 -17.62
C TYR A 382 8.32 -10.75 -18.88
N TRP A 383 7.43 -11.71 -18.83
CA TRP A 383 6.94 -12.42 -19.99
C TRP A 383 5.79 -11.63 -20.63
N ALA A 384 5.77 -11.60 -21.97
CA ALA A 384 4.67 -10.98 -22.69
C ALA A 384 4.25 -11.80 -23.91
N THR A 385 2.94 -11.77 -24.22
CA THR A 385 2.40 -12.32 -25.45
C THR A 385 2.52 -11.33 -26.61
N GLU A 386 2.38 -11.81 -27.84
CA GLU A 386 2.31 -10.97 -29.05
C GLU A 386 1.07 -10.05 -29.04
N ASP A 387 1.11 -8.99 -29.88
CA ASP A 387 -0.01 -8.10 -30.02
C ASP A 387 -1.27 -8.85 -30.50
N GLY A 388 -2.40 -8.51 -29.90
CA GLY A 388 -3.68 -9.18 -30.16
C GLY A 388 -3.87 -10.53 -29.46
N ILE A 389 -2.86 -11.06 -28.77
CA ILE A 389 -2.97 -12.31 -27.99
C ILE A 389 -3.26 -11.96 -26.53
N THR A 390 -4.51 -12.15 -26.12
CA THR A 390 -5.05 -11.81 -24.79
C THR A 390 -5.17 -13.02 -23.86
N THR A 391 -4.75 -14.19 -24.32
CA THR A 391 -4.76 -15.45 -23.55
C THR A 391 -3.39 -16.11 -23.60
N GLY A 392 -3.12 -17.04 -22.69
CA GLY A 392 -1.87 -17.78 -22.71
C GLY A 392 -1.73 -18.70 -21.50
N ASP A 393 -0.87 -19.71 -21.66
CA ASP A 393 -0.59 -20.71 -20.64
C ASP A 393 0.90 -20.63 -20.25
N VAL A 394 1.16 -20.77 -18.96
CA VAL A 394 2.51 -20.92 -18.37
C VAL A 394 2.55 -22.24 -17.63
N GLU A 395 3.42 -23.16 -18.06
CA GLU A 395 3.64 -24.45 -17.41
C GLU A 395 4.99 -24.46 -16.69
N LEU A 396 4.97 -24.88 -15.43
CA LEU A 396 6.14 -25.18 -14.59
C LEU A 396 6.22 -26.69 -14.41
N SER A 397 7.40 -27.28 -14.58
CA SER A 397 7.59 -28.72 -14.41
C SER A 397 8.90 -29.02 -13.67
N TRP A 398 8.85 -30.06 -12.84
CA TRP A 398 9.98 -30.55 -12.02
C TRP A 398 10.31 -32.00 -12.36
N ASN A 399 11.54 -32.43 -12.11
CA ASN A 399 11.95 -33.82 -12.31
C ASN A 399 11.31 -34.76 -11.29
N GLU A 400 10.97 -34.24 -10.08
CA GLU A 400 10.37 -34.98 -8.98
C GLU A 400 9.12 -34.21 -8.51
N PRO A 401 8.05 -34.92 -8.06
CA PRO A 401 6.89 -34.23 -7.51
C PRO A 401 7.21 -33.31 -6.35
N ARG A 402 6.59 -32.13 -6.32
CA ARG A 402 6.69 -31.13 -5.25
C ARG A 402 5.35 -31.00 -4.55
N GLN A 403 5.35 -30.72 -3.25
CA GLN A 403 4.16 -30.35 -2.52
C GLN A 403 3.95 -28.85 -2.62
N ILE A 404 2.81 -28.45 -3.14
CA ILE A 404 2.47 -27.05 -3.44
C ILE A 404 1.28 -26.64 -2.60
N LYS A 405 1.37 -25.50 -1.95
CA LYS A 405 0.34 -24.92 -1.09
C LYS A 405 -0.09 -23.52 -1.50
N TYR A 406 0.82 -22.76 -2.15
CA TYR A 406 0.53 -21.41 -2.63
C TYR A 406 1.06 -21.22 -4.04
N VAL A 407 0.30 -20.46 -4.84
CA VAL A 407 0.75 -19.95 -6.14
C VAL A 407 0.68 -18.43 -6.11
N VAL A 408 1.74 -17.76 -6.54
CA VAL A 408 1.82 -16.30 -6.59
C VAL A 408 1.97 -15.86 -8.04
N ILE A 409 1.16 -14.91 -8.48
CA ILE A 409 1.19 -14.32 -9.81
C ILE A 409 1.36 -12.80 -9.66
N GLN A 410 2.22 -12.19 -10.48
CA GLN A 410 2.40 -10.73 -10.52
C GLN A 410 2.32 -10.24 -11.96
N GLU A 411 1.52 -9.20 -12.22
CA GLU A 411 1.55 -8.48 -13.50
C GLU A 411 2.67 -7.45 -13.50
N HIS A 412 3.22 -7.16 -14.67
CA HIS A 412 4.08 -6.00 -14.89
C HIS A 412 3.20 -4.74 -15.03
N ILE A 413 2.72 -4.24 -13.90
CA ILE A 413 1.73 -3.15 -13.82
C ILE A 413 2.23 -1.80 -14.33
N ALA A 414 3.54 -1.62 -14.54
CA ALA A 414 4.07 -0.39 -15.16
C ALA A 414 3.47 -0.12 -16.55
N LEU A 415 2.99 -1.18 -17.23
CA LEU A 415 2.25 -1.08 -18.50
C LEU A 415 0.73 -1.17 -18.33
N GLY A 416 0.22 -1.07 -17.09
CA GLY A 416 -1.19 -1.14 -16.74
C GLY A 416 -1.66 -2.56 -16.36
N GLN A 417 -2.73 -2.64 -15.61
CA GLN A 417 -3.37 -3.90 -15.21
C GLN A 417 -4.17 -4.48 -16.36
N ARG A 418 -4.04 -5.79 -16.62
CA ARG A 418 -4.59 -6.43 -17.83
C ARG A 418 -5.42 -7.68 -17.57
N VAL A 419 -4.96 -8.59 -16.68
CA VAL A 419 -5.60 -9.89 -16.47
C VAL A 419 -7.01 -9.74 -15.92
N LYS A 420 -7.97 -10.45 -16.54
CA LYS A 420 -9.39 -10.47 -16.20
C LYS A 420 -9.84 -11.80 -15.61
N GLU A 421 -9.24 -12.90 -16.07
CA GLU A 421 -9.60 -14.23 -15.63
C GLU A 421 -8.42 -15.20 -15.82
N PHE A 422 -8.20 -16.05 -14.83
CA PHE A 422 -7.19 -17.11 -14.91
C PHE A 422 -7.57 -18.31 -14.06
N VAL A 423 -6.96 -19.46 -14.38
CA VAL A 423 -7.07 -20.70 -13.63
C VAL A 423 -5.69 -21.30 -13.39
N VAL A 424 -5.51 -21.91 -12.23
CA VAL A 424 -4.32 -22.71 -11.89
C VAL A 424 -4.71 -24.16 -11.88
N GLU A 425 -3.95 -24.98 -12.60
CA GLU A 425 -4.17 -26.42 -12.72
C GLU A 425 -2.91 -27.16 -12.27
N ALA A 426 -3.10 -28.32 -11.64
CA ALA A 426 -2.05 -29.27 -11.32
C ALA A 426 -2.27 -30.57 -12.12
N GLN A 427 -1.17 -31.21 -12.57
CA GLN A 427 -1.25 -32.48 -13.27
C GLN A 427 -1.16 -33.63 -12.28
N LYS A 428 -2.09 -34.56 -12.36
CA LYS A 428 -2.08 -35.80 -11.58
C LYS A 428 -2.39 -36.98 -12.50
N ASN A 429 -1.52 -37.99 -12.52
CA ASN A 429 -1.68 -39.17 -13.36
C ASN A 429 -1.91 -38.82 -14.87
N GLY A 430 -1.21 -37.80 -15.36
CA GLY A 430 -1.33 -37.35 -16.76
C GLY A 430 -2.54 -36.45 -17.06
N SER A 431 -3.45 -36.23 -16.12
CA SER A 431 -4.64 -35.38 -16.28
C SER A 431 -4.52 -34.07 -15.53
N TRP A 432 -4.93 -32.97 -16.14
CA TRP A 432 -5.00 -31.67 -15.50
C TRP A 432 -6.28 -31.50 -14.66
N SER A 433 -6.14 -30.91 -13.49
CA SER A 433 -7.26 -30.58 -12.60
C SER A 433 -7.11 -29.16 -12.09
N GLU A 434 -8.19 -28.38 -12.09
CA GLU A 434 -8.23 -27.05 -11.48
C GLU A 434 -7.97 -27.19 -9.97
N VAL A 435 -7.04 -26.37 -9.46
CA VAL A 435 -6.69 -26.31 -8.03
C VAL A 435 -6.91 -24.91 -7.45
N ALA A 436 -6.95 -23.87 -8.30
CA ALA A 436 -7.35 -22.52 -7.93
C ALA A 436 -7.78 -21.76 -9.19
N LYS A 437 -8.52 -20.68 -8.99
CA LYS A 437 -8.89 -19.73 -10.05
C LYS A 437 -9.01 -18.31 -9.48
N GLY A 438 -9.02 -17.34 -10.35
CA GLY A 438 -9.23 -15.94 -9.97
C GLY A 438 -9.60 -15.06 -11.14
N THR A 439 -9.94 -13.82 -10.85
CA THR A 439 -10.30 -12.83 -11.84
C THR A 439 -9.09 -11.90 -12.11
N THR A 440 -8.91 -10.85 -11.33
CA THR A 440 -7.82 -9.90 -11.52
C THR A 440 -6.54 -10.36 -10.80
N VAL A 441 -5.38 -9.97 -11.32
CA VAL A 441 -4.08 -10.19 -10.70
C VAL A 441 -3.53 -8.90 -10.10
N GLY A 442 -3.31 -7.87 -10.90
CA GLY A 442 -2.71 -6.62 -10.46
C GLY A 442 -1.25 -6.78 -10.02
N TYR A 443 -0.81 -5.98 -9.04
CA TYR A 443 0.58 -6.02 -8.59
C TYR A 443 1.00 -7.41 -8.07
N LYS A 444 0.17 -8.05 -7.23
CA LYS A 444 0.44 -9.38 -6.67
C LYS A 444 -0.85 -10.13 -6.36
N ARG A 445 -0.95 -11.35 -6.81
CA ARG A 445 -2.01 -12.29 -6.43
C ARG A 445 -1.42 -13.50 -5.75
N ILE A 446 -1.80 -13.73 -4.48
CA ILE A 446 -1.43 -14.93 -3.72
C ILE A 446 -2.66 -15.83 -3.65
N LEU A 447 -2.51 -17.06 -4.10
CA LEU A 447 -3.58 -18.07 -4.14
C LEU A 447 -3.23 -19.19 -3.18
N PRO A 448 -3.84 -19.24 -1.98
CA PRO A 448 -3.79 -20.45 -1.16
C PRO A 448 -4.59 -21.54 -1.85
N LEU A 449 -4.02 -22.73 -2.00
CA LEU A 449 -4.74 -23.90 -2.46
C LEU A 449 -5.60 -24.45 -1.34
N ALA A 450 -6.81 -24.94 -1.66
CA ALA A 450 -7.72 -25.51 -0.66
C ALA A 450 -7.09 -26.65 0.12
N GLU A 451 -6.27 -27.47 -0.55
CA GLU A 451 -5.44 -28.52 0.01
C GLU A 451 -4.06 -28.47 -0.66
N ALA A 452 -3.02 -28.89 0.07
CA ALA A 452 -1.70 -29.04 -0.52
C ALA A 452 -1.72 -30.11 -1.62
N VAL A 453 -1.15 -29.79 -2.78
CA VAL A 453 -1.15 -30.67 -3.94
C VAL A 453 0.26 -31.17 -4.22
N THR A 454 0.44 -32.50 -4.27
CA THR A 454 1.71 -33.11 -4.70
C THR A 454 1.65 -33.38 -6.20
N THR A 455 2.53 -32.71 -6.97
CA THR A 455 2.56 -32.79 -8.43
C THR A 455 3.97 -32.48 -8.97
N ASP A 456 4.27 -32.96 -10.17
CA ASP A 456 5.46 -32.60 -10.94
C ASP A 456 5.20 -31.51 -11.99
N LYS A 457 3.92 -31.05 -12.12
CA LYS A 457 3.54 -29.99 -13.06
C LYS A 457 2.41 -29.12 -12.56
N VAL A 458 2.59 -27.81 -12.70
CA VAL A 458 1.57 -26.77 -12.49
C VAL A 458 1.44 -25.94 -13.76
N ARG A 459 0.23 -25.55 -14.09
CA ARG A 459 -0.06 -24.65 -15.21
C ARG A 459 -0.94 -23.50 -14.76
N VAL A 460 -0.55 -22.28 -15.09
CA VAL A 460 -1.38 -21.09 -14.99
C VAL A 460 -1.91 -20.77 -16.38
N ARG A 461 -3.23 -20.73 -16.54
CA ARG A 461 -3.89 -20.37 -17.79
C ARG A 461 -4.58 -19.03 -17.62
N PHE A 462 -4.19 -18.05 -18.41
CA PHE A 462 -4.85 -16.75 -18.51
C PHE A 462 -5.94 -16.84 -19.57
N LEU A 463 -7.19 -16.75 -19.14
CA LEU A 463 -8.37 -17.02 -19.96
C LEU A 463 -8.90 -15.76 -20.67
N ASP A 464 -8.67 -14.58 -20.05
CA ASP A 464 -9.03 -13.28 -20.62
C ASP A 464 -8.14 -12.16 -20.07
N SER A 465 -7.83 -11.19 -20.92
CA SER A 465 -7.13 -9.96 -20.52
C SER A 465 -7.49 -8.78 -21.44
N ARG A 466 -7.27 -7.57 -20.97
CA ARG A 466 -7.56 -6.30 -21.68
C ARG A 466 -6.61 -6.01 -22.85
N GLY A 467 -5.54 -6.76 -22.97
CA GLY A 467 -4.50 -6.61 -23.99
C GLY A 467 -3.48 -7.74 -23.91
N PRO A 468 -2.36 -7.66 -24.64
CA PRO A 468 -1.29 -8.65 -24.50
C PRO A 468 -0.89 -8.85 -23.05
N LEU A 469 -0.71 -10.11 -22.65
CA LEU A 469 -0.30 -10.43 -21.28
C LEU A 469 1.09 -9.85 -20.97
N THR A 470 1.26 -9.32 -19.77
CA THR A 470 2.54 -8.82 -19.24
C THR A 470 2.71 -9.31 -17.80
N ILE A 471 3.27 -10.50 -17.66
CA ILE A 471 3.39 -11.17 -16.36
C ILE A 471 4.84 -11.09 -15.88
N ALA A 472 5.03 -10.46 -14.71
CA ALA A 472 6.34 -10.27 -14.12
C ALA A 472 6.83 -11.52 -13.39
N ARG A 473 5.93 -12.27 -12.74
CA ARG A 473 6.33 -13.43 -11.94
C ARG A 473 5.23 -14.48 -11.82
N VAL A 474 5.66 -15.73 -11.80
CA VAL A 474 4.89 -16.87 -11.29
C VAL A 474 5.79 -17.60 -10.30
N ALA A 475 5.37 -17.64 -9.03
CA ALA A 475 6.09 -18.34 -7.96
C ALA A 475 5.21 -19.42 -7.34
N VAL A 476 5.83 -20.43 -6.73
CA VAL A 476 5.15 -21.61 -6.20
C VAL A 476 5.78 -22.01 -4.86
N TYR A 477 4.93 -22.20 -3.83
CA TYR A 477 5.38 -22.49 -2.47
C TYR A 477 4.62 -23.68 -1.85
#